data_eb1d4d05402be555063d6fa0d256b4ac
#
_entry.id   eb1d4d05402be555063d6fa0d256b4ac
#
_cell.length_a   1.000
_cell.length_b   1.000
_cell.length_c   1.000
_cell.angle_alpha   90.00
_cell.angle_beta   90.00
_cell.angle_gamma   90.00
#
_symmetry.space_group_name_H-M   'P 1'
#
loop_
_entity.id
_entity.type
_entity.pdbx_description
1 polymer ?
#
loop_
_entity_poly.entity_id
_entity_poly.type
_entity_poly.pdbx_seq_one_letter_code
_entity_poly.pdbx_strand_id
1 'polypeptide(L)'
;MDTNEIITDVAQLIEEGNRLRGENRPDQALKCYMLAMCHDPNSAAAFNNYGNVMRECGQPRRGIPFLQYAAEIDPNNVTARFNLAVSYLIMGDYARGWPAYEARWEYEHLAGSLPQHAQPRWTGQDLKNKTILVIGEQGHGDNIQFCRFLFNLHAAGAKILFQVTDGMIPLLSHASIVDWVGRYTDDTPEFDYWVPIMSIPGVLGVTIDNLPRPISYINAQESQVKEWLQRMGPKKRMRVGFSWSGRRDAWLNKHKGVPFETMLELVKSNPEYEWINLQVDATDEESAAMAAAGVTMYPGSISSFAETAALIMCIDVVISVDTAVTHLAGALGRPTWLMLQWFATDWRWMLDRDSSPWYPTTRIFRQPSMGDWSSVTKKIAQYLTWFKV
;
A
#
# COMPACT_ATOMS: atom_id res chain seq x y z
N MET A 1 41.41 -18.52 13.65
CA MET A 1 40.67 -19.64 14.23
C MET A 1 39.27 -19.17 14.45
N ASP A 2 38.42 -19.33 13.42
CA ASP A 2 37.00 -18.99 13.56
C ASP A 2 36.32 -20.16 14.25
N THR A 3 36.11 -20.04 15.54
CA THR A 3 35.21 -20.93 16.27
C THR A 3 33.78 -20.59 15.82
N ASN A 4 33.28 -21.32 14.83
CA ASN A 4 31.86 -21.44 14.61
C ASN A 4 31.26 -22.12 15.85
N GLU A 5 30.97 -21.35 16.89
CA GLU A 5 30.12 -21.83 17.98
C GLU A 5 28.77 -22.20 17.37
N ILE A 6 28.40 -23.46 17.45
CA ILE A 6 27.11 -23.93 16.97
C ILE A 6 26.08 -23.35 17.93
N ILE A 7 25.31 -22.36 17.45
CA ILE A 7 24.19 -21.78 18.20
C ILE A 7 23.14 -22.90 18.39
N THR A 8 22.90 -23.28 19.64
CA THR A 8 21.89 -24.29 20.00
C THR A 8 20.74 -23.70 20.82
N ASP A 9 20.89 -22.47 21.31
CA ASP A 9 19.85 -21.75 22.02
C ASP A 9 18.78 -21.27 21.04
N VAL A 10 17.54 -21.64 21.27
CA VAL A 10 16.37 -21.29 20.41
C VAL A 10 16.18 -19.79 20.31
N ALA A 11 16.35 -19.05 21.39
CA ALA A 11 16.20 -17.59 21.39
C ALA A 11 17.28 -16.92 20.52
N GLN A 12 18.54 -17.37 20.67
CA GLN A 12 19.64 -16.86 19.83
C GLN A 12 19.47 -17.20 18.35
N LEU A 13 18.98 -18.41 18.03
CA LEU A 13 18.67 -18.80 16.65
C LEU A 13 17.57 -17.91 16.04
N ILE A 14 16.54 -17.57 16.80
CA ILE A 14 15.47 -16.68 16.38
C ILE A 14 16.02 -15.26 16.17
N GLU A 15 16.81 -14.75 17.09
CA GLU A 15 17.43 -13.41 17.00
C GLU A 15 18.35 -13.32 15.76
N GLU A 16 19.22 -14.30 15.55
CA GLU A 16 20.08 -14.35 14.36
C GLU A 16 19.25 -14.44 13.07
N GLY A 17 18.17 -15.23 13.06
CA GLY A 17 17.24 -15.27 11.94
C GLY A 17 16.59 -13.92 11.65
N ASN A 18 16.17 -13.18 12.70
CA ASN A 18 15.61 -11.84 12.57
C ASN A 18 16.65 -10.85 12.02
N ARG A 19 17.89 -10.90 12.49
CA ARG A 19 18.99 -10.08 11.99
C ARG A 19 19.25 -10.34 10.50
N LEU A 20 19.36 -11.61 10.12
CA LEU A 20 19.60 -12.03 8.73
C LEU A 20 18.44 -11.61 7.80
N ARG A 21 17.20 -11.74 8.26
CA ARG A 21 16.02 -11.22 7.53
C ARG A 21 16.13 -9.71 7.32
N GLY A 22 16.52 -8.96 8.36
CA GLY A 22 16.75 -7.51 8.28
C GLY A 22 17.88 -7.11 7.31
N GLU A 23 18.85 -8.00 7.10
CA GLU A 23 19.96 -7.85 6.14
C GLU A 23 19.64 -8.34 4.72
N ASN A 24 18.38 -8.67 4.42
CA ASN A 24 17.96 -9.22 3.14
C ASN A 24 18.61 -10.58 2.79
N ARG A 25 18.79 -11.44 3.77
CA ARG A 25 19.35 -12.80 3.64
C ARG A 25 18.31 -13.85 4.04
N PRO A 26 17.15 -13.90 3.36
CA PRO A 26 16.01 -14.73 3.78
C PRO A 26 16.33 -16.21 3.82
N ASP A 27 17.15 -16.73 2.89
CA ASP A 27 17.51 -18.14 2.86
C ASP A 27 18.30 -18.57 4.12
N GLN A 28 19.10 -17.67 4.67
CA GLN A 28 19.86 -17.92 5.89
C GLN A 28 18.96 -17.75 7.13
N ALA A 29 18.06 -16.76 7.12
CA ALA A 29 17.07 -16.60 8.16
C ALA A 29 16.18 -17.86 8.29
N LEU A 30 15.72 -18.42 7.16
CA LEU A 30 14.94 -19.66 7.15
C LEU A 30 15.69 -20.84 7.77
N LYS A 31 17.02 -20.95 7.56
CA LYS A 31 17.83 -21.99 8.20
C LYS A 31 17.89 -21.84 9.71
N CYS A 32 18.06 -20.61 10.21
CA CYS A 32 18.04 -20.34 11.65
C CYS A 32 16.71 -20.72 12.29
N TYR A 33 15.58 -20.30 11.69
CA TYR A 33 14.27 -20.66 12.22
C TYR A 33 13.99 -22.16 12.14
N MET A 34 14.44 -22.83 11.08
CA MET A 34 14.31 -24.29 10.96
C MET A 34 15.08 -25.01 12.06
N LEU A 35 16.32 -24.58 12.37
CA LEU A 35 17.08 -25.11 13.49
C LEU A 35 16.38 -24.84 14.82
N ALA A 36 15.85 -23.63 15.03
CA ALA A 36 15.07 -23.31 16.21
C ALA A 36 13.86 -24.24 16.39
N MET A 37 13.12 -24.53 15.33
CA MET A 37 11.99 -25.49 15.34
C MET A 37 12.44 -26.94 15.63
N CYS A 38 13.65 -27.34 15.19
CA CYS A 38 14.20 -28.65 15.51
C CYS A 38 14.58 -28.77 17.00
N HIS A 39 15.08 -27.69 17.61
CA HIS A 39 15.45 -27.67 19.04
C HIS A 39 14.21 -27.51 19.95
N ASP A 40 13.22 -26.74 19.52
CA ASP A 40 11.94 -26.59 20.23
C ASP A 40 10.75 -26.66 19.26
N PRO A 41 10.13 -27.84 19.11
CA PRO A 41 8.96 -28.02 18.27
C PRO A 41 7.71 -27.25 18.75
N ASN A 42 7.74 -26.64 19.93
CA ASN A 42 6.65 -25.81 20.47
C ASN A 42 6.97 -24.30 20.43
N SER A 43 8.03 -23.89 19.76
CA SER A 43 8.38 -22.48 19.61
C SER A 43 7.46 -21.76 18.60
N ALA A 44 6.33 -21.20 19.06
CA ALA A 44 5.42 -20.43 18.22
C ALA A 44 6.15 -19.31 17.45
N ALA A 45 7.15 -18.66 18.05
CA ALA A 45 7.95 -17.62 17.43
C ALA A 45 8.76 -18.13 16.23
N ALA A 46 9.40 -19.30 16.34
CA ALA A 46 10.18 -19.88 15.24
C ALA A 46 9.28 -20.25 14.06
N PHE A 47 8.14 -20.90 14.31
CA PHE A 47 7.15 -21.23 13.29
C PHE A 47 6.56 -19.99 12.62
N ASN A 48 6.18 -18.97 13.41
CA ASN A 48 5.70 -17.70 12.89
C ASN A 48 6.73 -17.03 11.97
N ASN A 49 7.98 -16.90 12.42
CA ASN A 49 9.01 -16.21 11.66
C ASN A 49 9.37 -16.96 10.38
N TYR A 50 9.44 -18.28 10.43
CA TYR A 50 9.64 -19.12 9.25
C TYR A 50 8.51 -18.91 8.22
N GLY A 51 7.26 -19.04 8.64
CA GLY A 51 6.10 -18.86 7.77
C GLY A 51 6.00 -17.45 7.17
N ASN A 52 6.34 -16.43 7.97
CA ASN A 52 6.36 -15.05 7.50
C ASN A 52 7.44 -14.81 6.43
N VAL A 53 8.66 -15.29 6.64
CA VAL A 53 9.74 -15.16 5.62
C VAL A 53 9.40 -15.92 4.36
N MET A 54 8.77 -17.09 4.45
CA MET A 54 8.26 -17.80 3.27
C MET A 54 7.27 -16.92 2.48
N ARG A 55 6.34 -16.24 3.15
CA ARG A 55 5.42 -15.29 2.50
C ARG A 55 6.17 -14.13 1.85
N GLU A 56 7.14 -13.55 2.54
CA GLU A 56 7.95 -12.43 2.04
C GLU A 56 8.77 -12.82 0.80
N CYS A 57 9.17 -14.08 0.71
CA CYS A 57 9.81 -14.67 -0.48
C CYS A 57 8.81 -15.09 -1.57
N GLY A 58 7.56 -14.64 -1.51
CA GLY A 58 6.54 -14.97 -2.51
C GLY A 58 6.01 -16.41 -2.44
N GLN A 59 6.19 -17.12 -1.33
CA GLN A 59 5.76 -18.52 -1.12
C GLN A 59 4.70 -18.65 0.01
N PRO A 60 3.62 -17.84 0.03
CA PRO A 60 2.67 -17.85 1.14
C PRO A 60 2.00 -19.21 1.33
N ARG A 61 1.72 -19.96 0.25
CA ARG A 61 1.14 -21.31 0.34
C ARG A 61 1.98 -22.26 1.20
N ARG A 62 3.31 -22.13 1.11
CA ARG A 62 4.24 -22.92 1.91
C ARG A 62 4.37 -22.39 3.34
N GLY A 63 4.22 -21.08 3.53
CA GLY A 63 4.30 -20.44 4.85
C GLY A 63 3.07 -20.67 5.72
N ILE A 64 1.86 -20.73 5.13
CA ILE A 64 0.58 -20.84 5.85
C ILE A 64 0.55 -21.99 6.87
N PRO A 65 0.97 -23.24 6.59
CA PRO A 65 0.94 -24.31 7.59
C PRO A 65 1.77 -24.00 8.84
N PHE A 66 2.89 -23.31 8.69
CA PHE A 66 3.74 -22.92 9.82
C PHE A 66 3.07 -21.79 10.64
N LEU A 67 2.45 -20.82 9.98
CA LEU A 67 1.69 -19.76 10.66
C LEU A 67 0.45 -20.31 11.39
N GLN A 68 -0.24 -21.28 10.81
CA GLN A 68 -1.36 -21.96 11.45
C GLN A 68 -0.89 -22.68 12.71
N TYR A 69 0.17 -23.46 12.60
CA TYR A 69 0.74 -24.19 13.73
C TYR A 69 1.24 -23.22 14.83
N ALA A 70 1.86 -22.11 14.47
CA ALA A 70 2.24 -21.07 15.44
C ALA A 70 1.02 -20.52 16.21
N ALA A 71 -0.10 -20.28 15.52
CA ALA A 71 -1.35 -19.84 16.14
C ALA A 71 -2.06 -20.94 16.95
N GLU A 72 -1.84 -22.21 16.64
CA GLU A 72 -2.33 -23.36 17.44
C GLU A 72 -1.53 -23.53 18.74
N ILE A 73 -0.19 -23.39 18.67
CA ILE A 73 0.70 -23.44 19.86
C ILE A 73 0.38 -22.30 20.81
N ASP A 74 0.26 -21.08 20.26
CA ASP A 74 -0.04 -19.88 21.04
C ASP A 74 -1.17 -19.08 20.38
N PRO A 75 -2.44 -19.35 20.77
CA PRO A 75 -3.60 -18.61 20.25
C PRO A 75 -3.58 -17.11 20.53
N ASN A 76 -2.81 -16.65 21.53
CA ASN A 76 -2.64 -15.26 21.87
C ASN A 76 -1.52 -14.58 21.08
N ASN A 77 -0.80 -15.32 20.23
CA ASN A 77 0.23 -14.75 19.39
C ASN A 77 -0.39 -13.92 18.26
N VAL A 78 -0.56 -12.64 18.57
CA VAL A 78 -1.14 -11.65 17.63
C VAL A 78 -0.35 -11.58 16.32
N THR A 79 0.99 -11.67 16.39
CA THR A 79 1.86 -11.62 15.21
C THR A 79 1.61 -12.79 14.27
N ALA A 80 1.44 -14.00 14.80
CA ALA A 80 1.13 -15.18 14.00
C ALA A 80 -0.25 -15.05 13.32
N ARG A 81 -1.27 -14.61 14.07
CA ARG A 81 -2.61 -14.35 13.53
C ARG A 81 -2.60 -13.29 12.43
N PHE A 82 -1.86 -12.18 12.64
CA PHE A 82 -1.73 -11.10 11.66
C PHE A 82 -0.98 -11.57 10.39
N ASN A 83 0.15 -12.28 10.54
CA ASN A 83 0.92 -12.80 9.40
C ASN A 83 0.11 -13.84 8.61
N LEU A 84 -0.70 -14.65 9.28
CA LEU A 84 -1.61 -15.58 8.63
C LEU A 84 -2.69 -14.84 7.81
N ALA A 85 -3.27 -13.77 8.36
CA ALA A 85 -4.23 -12.92 7.67
C ALA A 85 -3.63 -12.34 6.37
N VAL A 86 -2.45 -11.72 6.46
CA VAL A 86 -1.75 -11.16 5.31
C VAL A 86 -1.42 -12.25 4.28
N SER A 87 -1.10 -13.48 4.72
CA SER A 87 -0.85 -14.61 3.84
C SER A 87 -2.12 -15.06 3.08
N TYR A 88 -3.29 -15.01 3.69
CA TYR A 88 -4.56 -15.25 2.99
C TYR A 88 -4.87 -14.13 2.00
N LEU A 89 -4.71 -12.87 2.41
CA LEU A 89 -5.01 -11.71 1.56
C LEU A 89 -4.13 -11.68 0.30
N ILE A 90 -2.82 -11.94 0.41
CA ILE A 90 -1.92 -11.92 -0.75
C ILE A 90 -2.26 -13.04 -1.76
N MET A 91 -2.86 -14.12 -1.28
CA MET A 91 -3.35 -15.21 -2.13
C MET A 91 -4.74 -14.96 -2.72
N GLY A 92 -5.40 -13.85 -2.38
CA GLY A 92 -6.77 -13.56 -2.77
C GLY A 92 -7.84 -14.33 -2.00
N ASP A 93 -7.46 -15.04 -0.96
CA ASP A 93 -8.40 -15.72 -0.05
C ASP A 93 -8.98 -14.71 0.95
N TYR A 94 -9.78 -13.81 0.42
CA TYR A 94 -10.38 -12.72 1.18
C TYR A 94 -11.41 -13.20 2.21
N ALA A 95 -12.04 -14.33 1.95
CA ALA A 95 -13.02 -14.93 2.87
C ALA A 95 -12.38 -15.27 4.24
N ARG A 96 -11.16 -15.82 4.22
CA ARG A 96 -10.37 -16.07 5.45
C ARG A 96 -9.56 -14.87 5.87
N GLY A 97 -9.09 -14.09 4.90
CA GLY A 97 -8.18 -12.96 5.12
C GLY A 97 -8.82 -11.83 5.92
N TRP A 98 -10.02 -11.36 5.56
CA TRP A 98 -10.64 -10.22 6.25
C TRP A 98 -10.93 -10.49 7.73
N PRO A 99 -11.59 -11.58 8.12
CA PRO A 99 -11.81 -11.86 9.54
C PRO A 99 -10.52 -11.97 10.34
N ALA A 100 -9.49 -12.63 9.76
CA ALA A 100 -8.19 -12.76 10.41
C ALA A 100 -7.44 -11.41 10.49
N TYR A 101 -7.65 -10.49 9.54
CA TYR A 101 -7.01 -9.18 9.50
C TYR A 101 -7.47 -8.24 10.62
N GLU A 102 -8.58 -8.57 11.30
CA GLU A 102 -8.98 -7.84 12.50
C GLU A 102 -7.95 -7.96 13.64
N ALA A 103 -7.07 -8.97 13.63
CA ALA A 103 -5.93 -9.09 14.55
C ALA A 103 -4.98 -7.87 14.49
N ARG A 104 -5.04 -7.05 13.44
CA ARG A 104 -4.25 -5.80 13.34
C ARG A 104 -4.48 -4.83 14.50
N TRP A 105 -5.65 -4.87 15.12
CA TRP A 105 -6.00 -4.02 16.26
C TRP A 105 -5.30 -4.42 17.57
N GLU A 106 -4.84 -5.65 17.65
CA GLU A 106 -4.06 -6.17 18.75
C GLU A 106 -2.54 -6.16 18.44
N TYR A 107 -2.17 -5.87 17.16
CA TYR A 107 -0.78 -5.86 16.72
C TYR A 107 -0.03 -4.65 17.29
N GLU A 108 1.22 -4.84 17.72
CA GLU A 108 2.01 -3.89 18.50
C GLU A 108 2.00 -2.45 17.96
N HIS A 109 2.12 -2.27 16.66
CA HIS A 109 2.14 -0.95 16.02
C HIS A 109 0.77 -0.29 15.89
N LEU A 110 -0.31 -1.02 16.13
CA LEU A 110 -1.70 -0.56 16.03
C LEU A 110 -2.45 -0.76 17.33
N ALA A 111 -1.86 -1.45 18.32
CA ALA A 111 -2.48 -1.71 19.62
C ALA A 111 -2.85 -0.39 20.31
N GLY A 112 -4.08 -0.30 20.76
CA GLY A 112 -4.62 0.91 21.39
C GLY A 112 -5.08 2.01 20.42
N SER A 113 -4.91 1.83 19.11
CA SER A 113 -5.37 2.80 18.10
C SER A 113 -6.83 2.60 17.70
N LEU A 114 -7.46 1.50 18.10
CA LEU A 114 -8.88 1.28 17.83
C LEU A 114 -9.71 2.30 18.60
N PRO A 115 -10.44 3.18 17.94
CA PRO A 115 -11.28 4.18 18.59
C PRO A 115 -12.33 3.50 19.49
N GLN A 116 -12.64 4.16 20.60
CA GLN A 116 -13.70 3.74 21.50
C GLN A 116 -14.83 4.76 21.45
N HIS A 117 -16.00 4.32 21.00
CA HIS A 117 -17.20 5.15 20.97
C HIS A 117 -18.30 4.48 21.79
N ALA A 118 -19.21 5.30 22.32
CA ALA A 118 -20.40 4.80 23.03
C ALA A 118 -21.37 4.08 22.09
N GLN A 119 -21.41 4.50 20.81
CA GLN A 119 -22.20 3.89 19.76
C GLN A 119 -21.63 2.52 19.37
N PRO A 120 -22.48 1.59 18.93
CA PRO A 120 -22.03 0.26 18.50
C PRO A 120 -21.20 0.31 17.23
N ARG A 121 -20.21 -0.57 17.16
CA ARG A 121 -19.48 -0.84 15.91
C ARG A 121 -20.43 -1.50 14.91
N TRP A 122 -20.39 -1.05 13.65
CA TRP A 122 -21.14 -1.66 12.56
C TRP A 122 -20.55 -3.02 12.19
N THR A 123 -21.41 -4.04 12.19
CA THR A 123 -21.08 -5.44 11.86
C THR A 123 -22.06 -6.02 10.83
N GLY A 124 -22.75 -5.15 10.06
CA GLY A 124 -23.68 -5.56 9.01
C GLY A 124 -25.15 -5.21 9.25
N GLN A 125 -25.43 -4.40 10.29
CA GLN A 125 -26.80 -3.91 10.55
C GLN A 125 -27.31 -3.06 9.38
N ASP A 126 -28.65 -2.97 9.24
CA ASP A 126 -29.28 -2.12 8.24
C ASP A 126 -28.86 -0.64 8.43
N LEU A 127 -28.40 -0.03 7.35
CA LEU A 127 -27.94 1.36 7.32
C LEU A 127 -28.96 2.34 6.73
N LYS A 128 -30.13 1.88 6.36
CA LYS A 128 -31.17 2.77 5.80
C LYS A 128 -31.55 3.86 6.80
N ASN A 129 -31.37 5.11 6.38
CA ASN A 129 -31.60 6.31 7.20
C ASN A 129 -30.72 6.37 8.49
N LYS A 130 -29.59 5.69 8.50
CA LYS A 130 -28.62 5.71 9.58
C LYS A 130 -27.41 6.56 9.24
N THR A 131 -26.79 7.13 10.26
CA THR A 131 -25.52 7.85 10.13
C THR A 131 -24.39 6.92 10.57
N ILE A 132 -23.37 6.73 9.74
CA ILE A 132 -22.22 5.91 10.04
C ILE A 132 -20.94 6.74 10.04
N LEU A 133 -20.17 6.66 11.13
CA LEU A 133 -18.83 7.20 11.22
C LEU A 133 -17.84 6.19 10.66
N VAL A 134 -17.23 6.50 9.54
CA VAL A 134 -16.11 5.75 8.98
C VAL A 134 -14.81 6.35 9.49
N ILE A 135 -13.94 5.52 10.04
CA ILE A 135 -12.67 5.96 10.61
C ILE A 135 -11.55 5.49 9.70
N GLY A 136 -10.80 6.45 9.15
CA GLY A 136 -9.58 6.17 8.40
C GLY A 136 -8.55 5.50 9.29
N GLU A 137 -7.68 4.70 8.71
CA GLU A 137 -6.64 3.98 9.45
C GLU A 137 -5.39 3.78 8.59
N GLN A 138 -4.27 3.48 9.24
CA GLN A 138 -2.98 3.25 8.60
C GLN A 138 -2.50 4.43 7.74
N GLY A 139 -2.10 4.20 6.48
CA GLY A 139 -1.56 5.22 5.61
C GLY A 139 -2.59 5.93 4.71
N HIS A 140 -2.17 6.99 4.05
CA HIS A 140 -3.01 7.70 3.08
C HIS A 140 -3.43 6.79 1.92
N GLY A 141 -2.52 5.91 1.45
CA GLY A 141 -2.81 4.94 0.39
C GLY A 141 -3.93 3.99 0.75
N ASP A 142 -4.00 3.57 2.04
CA ASP A 142 -5.06 2.73 2.57
C ASP A 142 -6.40 3.43 2.52
N ASN A 143 -6.46 4.67 3.00
CA ASN A 143 -7.68 5.47 2.97
C ASN A 143 -8.15 5.73 1.54
N ILE A 144 -7.24 6.06 0.61
CA ILE A 144 -7.53 6.24 -0.81
C ILE A 144 -8.08 4.93 -1.41
N GLN A 145 -7.46 3.79 -1.11
CA GLN A 145 -7.89 2.51 -1.64
C GLN A 145 -9.27 2.11 -1.14
N PHE A 146 -9.49 2.20 0.18
CA PHE A 146 -10.69 1.66 0.83
C PHE A 146 -11.88 2.61 0.79
N CYS A 147 -11.71 3.91 0.49
CA CYS A 147 -12.85 4.82 0.34
C CYS A 147 -13.81 4.41 -0.81
N ARG A 148 -13.40 3.50 -1.73
CA ARG A 148 -14.31 2.89 -2.69
C ARG A 148 -15.52 2.19 -2.05
N PHE A 149 -15.37 1.68 -0.84
CA PHE A 149 -16.45 0.99 -0.12
C PHE A 149 -17.47 1.95 0.47
N LEU A 150 -17.18 3.25 0.54
CA LEU A 150 -18.16 4.26 0.94
C LEU A 150 -19.37 4.27 -0.02
N PHE A 151 -19.15 3.94 -1.29
CA PHE A 151 -20.26 3.78 -2.26
C PHE A 151 -21.21 2.65 -1.87
N ASN A 152 -20.74 1.59 -1.27
CA ASN A 152 -21.58 0.50 -0.78
C ASN A 152 -22.43 0.94 0.41
N LEU A 153 -21.84 1.72 1.34
CA LEU A 153 -22.56 2.27 2.50
C LEU A 153 -23.60 3.30 2.07
N HIS A 154 -23.23 4.19 1.14
CA HIS A 154 -24.14 5.17 0.57
C HIS A 154 -25.31 4.49 -0.17
N ALA A 155 -25.05 3.47 -0.97
CA ALA A 155 -26.08 2.69 -1.67
C ALA A 155 -26.99 1.93 -0.69
N ALA A 156 -26.52 1.59 0.51
CA ALA A 156 -27.33 1.03 1.59
C ALA A 156 -28.19 2.09 2.32
N GLY A 157 -28.12 3.37 1.92
CA GLY A 157 -28.92 4.46 2.46
C GLY A 157 -28.32 5.15 3.70
N ALA A 158 -27.02 4.96 3.97
CA ALA A 158 -26.33 5.63 5.05
C ALA A 158 -25.99 7.08 4.74
N LYS A 159 -26.04 7.95 5.76
CA LYS A 159 -25.26 9.18 5.81
C LYS A 159 -23.86 8.83 6.28
N ILE A 160 -22.84 9.37 5.61
CA ILE A 160 -21.44 8.99 5.85
C ILE A 160 -20.66 10.17 6.44
N LEU A 161 -20.16 9.97 7.66
CA LEU A 161 -19.16 10.83 8.27
C LEU A 161 -17.81 10.11 8.11
N PHE A 162 -16.77 10.84 7.64
CA PHE A 162 -15.47 10.22 7.40
C PHE A 162 -14.37 10.98 8.14
N GLN A 163 -13.75 10.34 9.11
CA GLN A 163 -12.58 10.86 9.82
C GLN A 163 -11.29 10.42 9.12
N VAL A 164 -10.44 11.39 8.79
CA VAL A 164 -9.18 11.17 8.08
C VAL A 164 -8.09 12.12 8.57
N THR A 165 -6.88 11.93 8.12
CA THR A 165 -5.77 12.86 8.35
C THR A 165 -5.92 14.13 7.51
N ASP A 166 -5.31 15.24 7.95
CA ASP A 166 -5.38 16.56 7.35
C ASP A 166 -5.15 16.58 5.83
N GLY A 167 -4.14 15.84 5.36
CA GLY A 167 -3.77 15.80 3.94
C GLY A 167 -4.85 15.21 3.03
N MET A 168 -5.79 14.44 3.59
CA MET A 168 -6.88 13.80 2.85
C MET A 168 -8.14 14.66 2.77
N ILE A 169 -8.34 15.59 3.71
CA ILE A 169 -9.57 16.41 3.81
C ILE A 169 -9.84 17.17 2.51
N PRO A 170 -8.89 17.92 1.91
CA PRO A 170 -9.16 18.65 0.67
C PRO A 170 -9.57 17.76 -0.50
N LEU A 171 -9.07 16.52 -0.54
CA LEU A 171 -9.43 15.54 -1.60
C LEU A 171 -10.85 15.01 -1.43
N LEU A 172 -11.27 14.74 -0.19
CA LEU A 172 -12.50 14.03 0.11
C LEU A 172 -13.69 14.93 0.40
N SER A 173 -13.46 16.20 0.77
CA SER A 173 -14.53 17.18 1.08
C SER A 173 -15.47 17.47 -0.09
N HIS A 174 -15.09 17.09 -1.30
CA HIS A 174 -15.91 17.26 -2.51
C HIS A 174 -16.51 15.95 -3.03
N ALA A 175 -16.35 14.86 -2.28
CA ALA A 175 -16.96 13.60 -2.64
C ALA A 175 -18.46 13.62 -2.32
N SER A 176 -19.31 13.60 -3.34
CA SER A 176 -20.78 13.73 -3.20
C SER A 176 -21.45 12.63 -2.36
N ILE A 177 -20.71 11.57 -2.04
CA ILE A 177 -21.20 10.44 -1.23
C ILE A 177 -20.84 10.54 0.26
N VAL A 178 -20.12 11.59 0.65
CA VAL A 178 -19.70 11.81 2.04
C VAL A 178 -20.37 13.08 2.55
N ASP A 179 -21.11 12.97 3.64
CA ASP A 179 -21.88 14.08 4.20
C ASP A 179 -21.02 14.98 5.09
N TRP A 180 -19.94 14.44 5.66
CA TRP A 180 -18.97 15.18 6.47
C TRP A 180 -17.59 14.53 6.41
N VAL A 181 -16.55 15.35 6.31
CA VAL A 181 -15.14 14.93 6.40
C VAL A 181 -14.45 15.79 7.46
N GLY A 182 -13.76 15.14 8.40
CA GLY A 182 -13.06 15.84 9.47
C GLY A 182 -11.84 15.06 10.00
N ARG A 183 -11.14 15.70 10.94
CA ARG A 183 -9.99 15.11 11.64
C ARG A 183 -10.45 14.20 12.76
N TYR A 184 -9.53 13.37 13.25
CA TYR A 184 -9.78 12.57 14.48
C TYR A 184 -9.99 13.44 15.73
N THR A 185 -9.53 14.70 15.70
CA THR A 185 -9.64 15.67 16.80
C THR A 185 -10.81 16.64 16.67
N ASP A 186 -11.52 16.62 15.55
CA ASP A 186 -12.67 17.52 15.33
C ASP A 186 -13.91 17.01 16.06
N ASP A 187 -14.80 17.93 16.44
CA ASP A 187 -16.11 17.57 16.95
C ASP A 187 -16.90 16.83 15.89
N THR A 188 -17.10 15.54 16.13
CA THR A 188 -17.80 14.67 15.18
C THR A 188 -19.30 14.82 15.33
N PRO A 189 -20.06 15.03 14.23
CA PRO A 189 -21.53 15.02 14.28
C PRO A 189 -22.08 13.70 14.85
N GLU A 190 -23.32 13.71 15.34
CA GLU A 190 -23.97 12.50 15.86
C GLU A 190 -24.05 11.39 14.83
N PHE A 191 -23.86 10.15 15.26
CA PHE A 191 -23.89 8.96 14.43
C PHE A 191 -24.53 7.77 15.16
N ASP A 192 -25.07 6.82 14.39
CA ASP A 192 -25.68 5.59 14.92
C ASP A 192 -24.65 4.47 15.08
N TYR A 193 -23.72 4.36 14.12
CA TYR A 193 -22.71 3.31 14.06
C TYR A 193 -21.35 3.88 13.70
N TRP A 194 -20.29 3.15 13.99
CA TRP A 194 -18.95 3.45 13.51
C TRP A 194 -18.25 2.21 12.94
N VAL A 195 -17.29 2.40 12.05
CA VAL A 195 -16.51 1.32 11.46
C VAL A 195 -15.14 1.82 11.01
N PRO A 196 -14.04 1.05 11.28
CA PRO A 196 -12.77 1.32 10.63
C PRO A 196 -12.87 0.99 9.14
N ILE A 197 -12.25 1.82 8.30
CA ILE A 197 -12.43 1.74 6.85
C ILE A 197 -11.97 0.38 6.27
N MET A 198 -10.89 -0.20 6.79
CA MET A 198 -10.37 -1.49 6.32
C MET A 198 -11.14 -2.70 6.86
N SER A 199 -12.09 -2.49 7.77
CA SER A 199 -13.01 -3.55 8.23
C SER A 199 -14.25 -3.69 7.35
N ILE A 200 -14.59 -2.66 6.57
CA ILE A 200 -15.77 -2.65 5.70
C ILE A 200 -15.81 -3.85 4.73
N PRO A 201 -14.72 -4.21 4.03
CA PRO A 201 -14.73 -5.37 3.13
C PRO A 201 -15.10 -6.68 3.83
N GLY A 202 -14.63 -6.89 5.05
CA GLY A 202 -14.97 -8.06 5.86
C GLY A 202 -16.45 -8.12 6.20
N VAL A 203 -17.04 -7.00 6.63
CA VAL A 203 -18.47 -6.89 6.95
C VAL A 203 -19.33 -7.11 5.70
N LEU A 204 -18.88 -6.61 4.54
CA LEU A 204 -19.58 -6.77 3.24
C LEU A 204 -19.36 -8.14 2.60
N GLY A 205 -18.53 -9.03 3.17
CA GLY A 205 -18.21 -10.32 2.58
C GLY A 205 -17.51 -10.21 1.22
N VAL A 206 -16.59 -9.22 1.09
CA VAL A 206 -15.86 -8.99 -0.17
C VAL A 206 -14.91 -10.15 -0.43
N THR A 207 -15.00 -10.70 -1.63
CA THR A 207 -14.09 -11.70 -2.19
C THR A 207 -13.38 -11.14 -3.42
N ILE A 208 -12.45 -11.90 -4.00
CA ILE A 208 -11.80 -11.47 -5.25
C ILE A 208 -12.80 -11.37 -6.42
N ASP A 209 -13.89 -12.15 -6.39
CA ASP A 209 -14.86 -12.22 -7.47
C ASP A 209 -15.88 -11.07 -7.42
N ASN A 210 -16.25 -10.61 -6.21
CA ASN A 210 -17.21 -9.51 -6.02
C ASN A 210 -16.55 -8.18 -5.62
N LEU A 211 -15.21 -8.09 -5.68
CA LEU A 211 -14.47 -6.87 -5.38
C LEU A 211 -14.94 -5.71 -6.29
N PRO A 212 -15.41 -4.58 -5.74
CA PRO A 212 -15.76 -3.41 -6.55
C PRO A 212 -14.53 -2.88 -7.31
N ARG A 213 -14.63 -2.83 -8.64
CA ARG A 213 -13.53 -2.39 -9.54
C ARG A 213 -13.98 -1.24 -10.44
N PRO A 214 -14.45 -0.11 -9.90
CA PRO A 214 -14.73 1.05 -10.73
C PRO A 214 -13.45 1.54 -11.41
N ILE A 215 -13.57 2.12 -12.61
CA ILE A 215 -12.42 2.74 -13.30
C ILE A 215 -11.90 3.90 -12.47
N SER A 216 -12.79 4.75 -11.95
CA SER A 216 -12.48 5.82 -11.01
C SER A 216 -13.53 5.88 -9.90
N TYR A 217 -13.16 6.36 -8.73
CA TYR A 217 -14.04 6.56 -7.57
C TYR A 217 -13.62 7.77 -6.72
N ILE A 218 -12.55 8.44 -7.11
CA ILE A 218 -12.12 9.75 -6.61
C ILE A 218 -12.07 10.70 -7.80
N ASN A 219 -12.47 11.95 -7.60
CA ASN A 219 -12.43 13.00 -8.61
C ASN A 219 -11.54 14.14 -8.13
N ALA A 220 -10.69 14.66 -9.03
CA ALA A 220 -10.03 15.93 -8.82
C ALA A 220 -10.98 17.09 -9.12
N GLN A 221 -10.80 18.21 -8.46
CA GLN A 221 -11.59 19.42 -8.72
C GLN A 221 -11.25 19.98 -10.10
N GLU A 222 -12.26 20.23 -10.91
CA GLU A 222 -12.08 20.74 -12.28
C GLU A 222 -11.36 22.10 -12.32
N SER A 223 -11.60 22.97 -11.35
CA SER A 223 -10.90 24.26 -11.24
C SER A 223 -9.40 24.07 -11.07
N GLN A 224 -8.99 23.20 -10.15
CA GLN A 224 -7.59 22.89 -9.91
C GLN A 224 -6.93 22.19 -11.14
N VAL A 225 -7.65 21.30 -11.80
CA VAL A 225 -7.16 20.69 -13.06
C VAL A 225 -6.92 21.74 -14.14
N LYS A 226 -7.84 22.71 -14.29
CA LYS A 226 -7.68 23.83 -15.25
C LYS A 226 -6.47 24.71 -14.89
N GLU A 227 -6.28 25.04 -13.64
CA GLU A 227 -5.12 25.79 -13.16
C GLU A 227 -3.80 25.04 -13.46
N TRP A 228 -3.75 23.74 -13.19
CA TRP A 228 -2.59 22.92 -13.52
C TRP A 228 -2.32 22.88 -15.03
N LEU A 229 -3.36 22.71 -15.87
CA LEU A 229 -3.19 22.73 -17.34
C LEU A 229 -2.66 24.07 -17.84
N GLN A 230 -3.12 25.19 -17.27
CA GLN A 230 -2.61 26.53 -17.61
C GLN A 230 -1.14 26.67 -17.21
N ARG A 231 -0.79 26.24 -16.00
CA ARG A 231 0.58 26.28 -15.47
C ARG A 231 1.56 25.42 -16.27
N MET A 232 1.12 24.23 -16.66
CA MET A 232 1.93 23.29 -17.48
C MET A 232 2.07 23.74 -18.93
N GLY A 233 1.15 24.59 -19.41
CA GLY A 233 1.11 25.04 -20.80
C GLY A 233 0.71 23.94 -21.80
N PRO A 234 0.78 24.26 -23.10
CA PRO A 234 0.36 23.34 -24.15
C PRO A 234 1.16 22.03 -24.13
N LYS A 235 0.45 20.91 -24.20
CA LYS A 235 1.06 19.58 -24.29
C LYS A 235 1.77 19.40 -25.62
N LYS A 236 3.10 19.24 -25.59
CA LYS A 236 3.93 19.01 -26.79
C LYS A 236 4.40 17.56 -26.89
N ARG A 237 4.47 16.85 -25.79
CA ARG A 237 4.96 15.47 -25.67
C ARG A 237 4.06 14.73 -24.67
N MET A 238 4.14 13.40 -24.67
CA MET A 238 3.47 12.59 -23.65
C MET A 238 4.03 12.93 -22.29
N ARG A 239 3.15 13.18 -21.32
CA ARG A 239 3.47 13.56 -19.94
C ARG A 239 3.56 12.31 -19.08
N VAL A 240 4.71 12.07 -18.50
CA VAL A 240 5.00 10.93 -17.63
C VAL A 240 5.27 11.44 -16.22
N GLY A 241 4.34 11.20 -15.31
CA GLY A 241 4.57 11.49 -13.89
C GLY A 241 5.30 10.34 -13.22
N PHE A 242 6.22 10.64 -12.29
CA PHE A 242 6.93 9.58 -11.59
C PHE A 242 7.22 9.87 -10.12
N SER A 243 7.27 8.81 -9.32
CA SER A 243 7.84 8.79 -7.97
C SER A 243 8.56 7.47 -7.73
N TRP A 244 9.66 7.51 -6.97
CA TRP A 244 10.58 6.38 -6.83
C TRP A 244 10.71 5.85 -5.39
N SER A 245 10.15 6.57 -4.43
CA SER A 245 10.18 6.13 -3.05
C SER A 245 8.91 6.50 -2.29
N GLY A 246 8.63 5.77 -1.20
CA GLY A 246 7.69 6.17 -0.17
C GLY A 246 8.36 7.00 0.92
N ARG A 247 7.71 7.10 2.08
CA ARG A 247 8.31 7.75 3.27
C ARG A 247 9.66 7.11 3.61
N ARG A 248 10.73 7.92 3.60
CA ARG A 248 12.12 7.44 3.73
C ARG A 248 12.46 6.95 5.14
N ASP A 249 11.74 7.42 6.15
CA ASP A 249 11.91 7.07 7.57
C ASP A 249 11.30 5.71 7.95
N ALA A 250 10.43 5.14 7.13
CA ALA A 250 9.78 3.89 7.42
C ALA A 250 10.63 2.68 6.98
N TRP A 251 10.92 1.77 7.92
CA TRP A 251 11.70 0.54 7.66
C TRP A 251 11.18 -0.26 6.44
N LEU A 252 9.87 -0.41 6.31
CA LEU A 252 9.24 -1.09 5.17
C LEU A 252 9.56 -0.45 3.82
N ASN A 253 9.87 0.85 3.79
CA ASN A 253 10.11 1.57 2.55
C ASN A 253 11.53 1.42 2.02
N LYS A 254 12.50 0.95 2.84
CA LYS A 254 13.86 0.67 2.37
C LYS A 254 13.93 -0.31 1.20
N HIS A 255 12.95 -1.23 1.11
CA HIS A 255 12.90 -2.26 0.07
C HIS A 255 11.96 -1.91 -1.08
N LYS A 256 11.01 -1.01 -0.84
CA LYS A 256 10.00 -0.59 -1.83
C LYS A 256 10.54 0.44 -2.83
N GLY A 257 11.52 1.23 -2.44
CA GLY A 257 12.07 2.31 -3.26
C GLY A 257 12.96 1.81 -4.39
N VAL A 258 12.86 2.48 -5.54
CA VAL A 258 13.84 2.37 -6.63
C VAL A 258 15.01 3.30 -6.31
N PRO A 259 16.29 2.89 -6.44
CA PRO A 259 17.41 3.79 -6.30
C PRO A 259 17.23 5.00 -7.24
N PHE A 260 17.47 6.20 -6.70
CA PHE A 260 17.26 7.44 -7.45
C PHE A 260 18.03 7.46 -8.78
N GLU A 261 19.28 6.98 -8.78
CA GLU A 261 20.14 6.91 -9.95
C GLU A 261 19.52 6.04 -11.04
N THR A 262 18.90 4.92 -10.67
CA THR A 262 18.22 4.02 -11.61
C THR A 262 16.99 4.71 -12.23
N MET A 263 16.27 5.50 -11.44
CA MET A 263 15.14 6.27 -11.95
C MET A 263 15.59 7.42 -12.84
N LEU A 264 16.66 8.11 -12.47
CA LEU A 264 17.26 9.19 -13.25
C LEU A 264 17.82 8.69 -14.59
N GLU A 265 18.38 7.47 -14.63
CA GLU A 265 18.82 6.83 -15.87
C GLU A 265 17.63 6.55 -16.81
N LEU A 266 16.50 6.06 -16.29
CA LEU A 266 15.28 5.90 -17.07
C LEU A 266 14.84 7.22 -17.70
N VAL A 267 14.83 8.31 -16.94
CA VAL A 267 14.49 9.66 -17.42
C VAL A 267 15.42 10.10 -18.52
N LYS A 268 16.74 10.06 -18.29
CA LYS A 268 17.77 10.50 -19.24
C LYS A 268 17.79 9.70 -20.54
N SER A 269 17.47 8.41 -20.45
CA SER A 269 17.44 7.53 -21.63
C SER A 269 16.18 7.68 -22.49
N ASN A 270 15.19 8.46 -22.05
CA ASN A 270 13.91 8.66 -22.72
C ASN A 270 13.52 10.15 -22.76
N PRO A 271 14.33 11.02 -23.41
CA PRO A 271 14.13 12.47 -23.39
C PRO A 271 12.97 12.94 -24.27
N GLU A 272 12.38 12.07 -25.08
CA GLU A 272 11.23 12.35 -25.93
C GLU A 272 9.93 12.56 -25.12
N TYR A 273 9.88 12.17 -23.85
CA TYR A 273 8.74 12.38 -22.95
C TYR A 273 8.89 13.66 -22.12
N GLU A 274 7.77 14.21 -21.67
CA GLU A 274 7.73 15.28 -20.66
C GLU A 274 7.65 14.63 -19.27
N TRP A 275 8.81 14.51 -18.60
CA TRP A 275 8.89 13.93 -17.26
C TRP A 275 8.50 14.92 -16.19
N ILE A 276 7.62 14.50 -15.26
CA ILE A 276 7.05 15.34 -14.22
C ILE A 276 7.28 14.67 -12.86
N ASN A 277 7.95 15.37 -11.96
CA ASN A 277 8.19 14.88 -10.62
C ASN A 277 6.92 14.91 -9.77
N LEU A 278 6.59 13.76 -9.16
CA LEU A 278 5.53 13.58 -8.16
C LEU A 278 6.08 13.27 -6.76
N GLN A 279 7.41 13.14 -6.60
CA GLN A 279 8.05 12.92 -5.31
C GLN A 279 8.15 14.24 -4.55
N VAL A 280 7.43 14.34 -3.42
CA VAL A 280 7.34 15.60 -2.66
C VAL A 280 8.51 15.83 -1.69
N ASP A 281 9.21 14.76 -1.30
CA ASP A 281 10.33 14.76 -0.35
C ASP A 281 11.69 14.50 -1.02
N ALA A 282 11.82 14.87 -2.31
CA ALA A 282 13.10 14.84 -3.01
C ALA A 282 14.13 15.76 -2.32
N THR A 283 15.38 15.30 -2.19
CA THR A 283 16.46 16.14 -1.65
C THR A 283 16.86 17.23 -2.61
N ASP A 284 17.64 18.20 -2.14
CA ASP A 284 18.16 19.28 -3.00
C ASP A 284 19.07 18.72 -4.11
N GLU A 285 19.89 17.70 -3.81
CA GLU A 285 20.75 17.03 -4.78
C GLU A 285 19.93 16.28 -5.83
N GLU A 286 18.89 15.53 -5.41
CA GLU A 286 17.98 14.84 -6.32
C GLU A 286 17.23 15.85 -7.21
N SER A 287 16.77 16.96 -6.63
CA SER A 287 16.08 18.03 -7.35
C SER A 287 16.98 18.70 -8.38
N ALA A 288 18.23 18.99 -8.03
CA ALA A 288 19.22 19.55 -8.96
C ALA A 288 19.54 18.58 -10.11
N ALA A 289 19.69 17.28 -9.81
CA ALA A 289 19.96 16.25 -10.83
C ALA A 289 18.77 16.05 -11.77
N MET A 290 17.53 16.10 -11.25
CA MET A 290 16.30 16.06 -12.06
C MET A 290 16.18 17.28 -12.97
N ALA A 291 16.46 18.49 -12.46
CA ALA A 291 16.45 19.71 -13.26
C ALA A 291 17.46 19.65 -14.40
N ALA A 292 18.68 19.16 -14.13
CA ALA A 292 19.71 18.96 -15.14
C ALA A 292 19.31 17.91 -16.20
N ALA A 293 18.45 16.95 -15.85
CA ALA A 293 17.89 15.97 -16.77
C ALA A 293 16.63 16.45 -17.51
N GLY A 294 16.20 17.71 -17.31
CA GLY A 294 15.02 18.29 -17.97
C GLY A 294 13.67 17.85 -17.39
N VAL A 295 13.66 17.36 -16.15
CA VAL A 295 12.42 17.02 -15.44
C VAL A 295 11.67 18.29 -15.05
N THR A 296 10.38 18.33 -15.31
CA THR A 296 9.51 19.40 -14.84
C THR A 296 9.17 19.18 -13.36
N MET A 297 9.41 20.21 -12.56
CA MET A 297 9.16 20.21 -11.12
C MET A 297 8.30 21.39 -10.69
N TYR A 298 7.51 21.20 -9.65
CA TYR A 298 6.63 22.23 -9.08
C TYR A 298 6.85 22.35 -7.57
N PRO A 299 8.02 22.85 -7.13
CA PRO A 299 8.38 22.93 -5.71
C PRO A 299 7.35 23.79 -4.94
N GLY A 300 6.94 23.30 -3.77
CA GLY A 300 5.98 23.98 -2.89
C GLY A 300 4.54 24.03 -3.40
N SER A 301 4.23 23.48 -4.58
CA SER A 301 2.89 23.55 -5.17
C SER A 301 2.03 22.31 -4.94
N ILE A 302 2.66 21.20 -4.57
CA ILE A 302 1.97 19.93 -4.25
C ILE A 302 1.88 19.86 -2.72
N SER A 303 0.90 20.57 -2.15
CA SER A 303 0.75 20.70 -0.69
C SER A 303 -0.31 19.76 -0.09
N SER A 304 -1.11 19.09 -0.93
CA SER A 304 -2.18 18.20 -0.52
C SER A 304 -2.43 17.09 -1.55
N PHE A 305 -3.19 16.07 -1.16
CA PHE A 305 -3.64 15.05 -2.11
C PHE A 305 -4.63 15.59 -3.15
N ALA A 306 -5.34 16.69 -2.89
CA ALA A 306 -6.15 17.35 -3.90
C ALA A 306 -5.31 17.96 -5.01
N GLU A 307 -4.20 18.64 -4.66
CA GLU A 307 -3.22 19.15 -5.63
C GLU A 307 -2.55 18.02 -6.41
N THR A 308 -2.15 16.96 -5.72
CA THR A 308 -1.59 15.77 -6.37
C THR A 308 -2.58 15.15 -7.35
N ALA A 309 -3.87 15.05 -6.98
CA ALA A 309 -4.91 14.53 -7.84
C ALA A 309 -5.11 15.38 -9.10
N ALA A 310 -5.16 16.71 -8.94
CA ALA A 310 -5.32 17.63 -10.05
C ALA A 310 -4.13 17.56 -11.03
N LEU A 311 -2.90 17.48 -10.52
CA LEU A 311 -1.70 17.31 -11.34
C LEU A 311 -1.73 15.96 -12.07
N ILE A 312 -2.08 14.86 -11.38
CA ILE A 312 -2.18 13.52 -11.98
C ILE A 312 -3.20 13.50 -13.13
N MET A 313 -4.31 14.25 -13.03
CA MET A 313 -5.27 14.37 -14.14
C MET A 313 -4.70 15.02 -15.39
N CYS A 314 -3.61 15.79 -15.27
CA CYS A 314 -2.92 16.42 -16.39
C CYS A 314 -1.78 15.54 -17.00
N ILE A 315 -1.59 14.33 -16.47
CA ILE A 315 -0.52 13.38 -16.80
C ILE A 315 -1.10 12.19 -17.57
N ASP A 316 -0.38 11.67 -18.56
CA ASP A 316 -0.84 10.57 -19.40
C ASP A 316 -0.62 9.20 -18.75
N VAL A 317 0.50 9.02 -18.08
CA VAL A 317 0.83 7.80 -17.34
C VAL A 317 1.61 8.15 -16.06
N VAL A 318 1.29 7.49 -14.96
CA VAL A 318 2.00 7.61 -13.69
C VAL A 318 2.86 6.36 -13.49
N ILE A 319 4.16 6.54 -13.30
CA ILE A 319 5.12 5.48 -12.95
C ILE A 319 5.51 5.68 -11.49
N SER A 320 5.17 4.73 -10.63
CA SER A 320 5.40 4.88 -9.19
C SER A 320 5.70 3.54 -8.54
N VAL A 321 6.34 3.59 -7.38
CA VAL A 321 6.43 2.45 -6.47
C VAL A 321 5.14 2.34 -5.63
N ASP A 322 5.05 1.33 -4.78
CA ASP A 322 3.92 1.09 -3.88
C ASP A 322 3.78 2.19 -2.80
N THR A 323 3.12 3.28 -3.19
CA THR A 323 2.91 4.49 -2.39
C THR A 323 1.50 5.07 -2.57
N ALA A 324 1.14 6.09 -1.79
CA ALA A 324 -0.12 6.81 -1.93
C ALA A 324 -0.35 7.37 -3.34
N VAL A 325 0.72 7.74 -4.06
CA VAL A 325 0.63 8.23 -5.46
C VAL A 325 0.06 7.16 -6.39
N THR A 326 0.51 5.90 -6.26
CA THR A 326 -0.04 4.77 -7.02
C THR A 326 -1.53 4.56 -6.74
N HIS A 327 -1.90 4.57 -5.46
CA HIS A 327 -3.30 4.41 -5.06
C HIS A 327 -4.17 5.57 -5.57
N LEU A 328 -3.67 6.80 -5.51
CA LEU A 328 -4.39 7.98 -6.00
C LEU A 328 -4.56 7.94 -7.52
N ALA A 329 -3.51 7.65 -8.27
CA ALA A 329 -3.59 7.53 -9.73
C ALA A 329 -4.58 6.42 -10.15
N GLY A 330 -4.55 5.27 -9.48
CA GLY A 330 -5.51 4.18 -9.70
C GLY A 330 -6.94 4.57 -9.32
N ALA A 331 -7.14 5.31 -8.22
CA ALA A 331 -8.46 5.79 -7.79
C ALA A 331 -9.06 6.86 -8.72
N LEU A 332 -8.20 7.64 -9.38
CA LEU A 332 -8.57 8.62 -10.41
C LEU A 332 -8.79 7.96 -11.78
N GLY A 333 -8.54 6.66 -11.92
CA GLY A 333 -8.67 5.93 -13.19
C GLY A 333 -7.57 6.25 -14.21
N ARG A 334 -6.43 6.81 -13.76
CA ARG A 334 -5.33 7.13 -14.67
C ARG A 334 -4.46 5.91 -14.94
N PRO A 335 -3.90 5.77 -16.17
CA PRO A 335 -2.91 4.75 -16.45
C PRO A 335 -1.77 4.81 -15.44
N THR A 336 -1.55 3.71 -14.74
CA THR A 336 -0.57 3.63 -13.64
C THR A 336 0.33 2.43 -13.85
N TRP A 337 1.64 2.64 -13.82
CA TRP A 337 2.65 1.61 -13.92
C TRP A 337 3.37 1.49 -12.58
N LEU A 338 3.02 0.43 -11.87
CA LEU A 338 3.55 0.15 -10.54
C LEU A 338 4.87 -0.62 -10.66
N MET A 339 5.94 -0.02 -10.17
CA MET A 339 7.21 -0.69 -9.95
C MET A 339 7.16 -1.40 -8.59
N LEU A 340 7.28 -2.72 -8.59
CA LEU A 340 7.05 -3.51 -7.38
C LEU A 340 8.26 -4.38 -7.03
N GLN A 341 8.69 -4.31 -5.77
CA GLN A 341 9.79 -5.10 -5.24
C GLN A 341 9.47 -6.61 -5.25
N TRP A 342 10.51 -7.43 -5.31
CA TRP A 342 10.40 -8.88 -5.25
C TRP A 342 10.10 -9.39 -3.84
N PHE A 343 10.80 -8.84 -2.82
CA PHE A 343 10.70 -9.26 -1.42
C PHE A 343 9.63 -8.47 -0.68
N ALA A 344 8.91 -9.13 0.23
CA ALA A 344 7.89 -8.51 1.10
C ALA A 344 6.84 -7.70 0.33
N THR A 345 6.40 -8.21 -0.82
CA THR A 345 5.32 -7.61 -1.61
C THR A 345 4.07 -7.41 -0.76
N ASP A 346 3.46 -6.23 -0.85
CA ASP A 346 2.19 -5.95 -0.19
C ASP A 346 1.08 -6.84 -0.76
N TRP A 347 0.21 -7.34 0.11
CA TRP A 347 -0.86 -8.27 -0.22
C TRP A 347 -1.83 -7.75 -1.30
N ARG A 348 -1.98 -6.43 -1.41
CA ARG A 348 -2.87 -5.77 -2.38
C ARG A 348 -2.51 -6.09 -3.82
N TRP A 349 -1.22 -6.26 -4.06
CA TRP A 349 -0.70 -6.48 -5.41
C TRP A 349 -0.65 -7.96 -5.80
N MET A 350 -0.94 -8.86 -4.86
CA MET A 350 -0.93 -10.31 -5.04
C MET A 350 0.42 -10.81 -5.62
N LEU A 351 0.44 -12.03 -6.13
CA LEU A 351 1.60 -12.66 -6.76
C LEU A 351 1.25 -13.08 -8.19
N ASP A 352 2.26 -13.42 -8.99
CA ASP A 352 2.14 -14.06 -10.31
C ASP A 352 1.18 -13.35 -11.30
N ARG A 353 1.11 -12.02 -11.22
CA ARG A 353 0.29 -11.22 -12.12
C ARG A 353 0.92 -9.86 -12.41
N ASP A 354 0.60 -9.30 -13.59
CA ASP A 354 1.03 -7.98 -14.06
C ASP A 354 -0.10 -6.93 -14.06
N SER A 355 -1.25 -7.27 -13.47
CA SER A 355 -2.43 -6.39 -13.34
C SER A 355 -2.89 -6.33 -11.88
N SER A 356 -3.48 -5.21 -11.48
CA SER A 356 -4.04 -5.08 -10.14
C SER A 356 -5.48 -5.65 -10.09
N PRO A 357 -5.84 -6.38 -9.02
CA PRO A 357 -7.24 -6.73 -8.80
C PRO A 357 -8.07 -5.53 -8.34
N TRP A 358 -7.40 -4.48 -7.82
CA TRP A 358 -8.01 -3.30 -7.24
C TRP A 358 -8.21 -2.15 -8.24
N TYR A 359 -7.29 -2.01 -9.20
CA TYR A 359 -7.24 -0.86 -10.11
C TYR A 359 -7.15 -1.35 -11.56
N PRO A 360 -8.23 -1.25 -12.35
CA PRO A 360 -8.26 -1.72 -13.74
C PRO A 360 -7.21 -1.08 -14.65
N THR A 361 -6.80 0.16 -14.32
CA THR A 361 -5.84 0.95 -15.10
C THR A 361 -4.39 0.75 -14.67
N THR A 362 -4.14 -0.12 -13.67
CA THR A 362 -2.78 -0.33 -13.13
C THR A 362 -2.13 -1.57 -13.74
N ARG A 363 -0.94 -1.39 -14.31
CA ARG A 363 -0.02 -2.44 -14.71
C ARG A 363 1.13 -2.56 -13.72
N ILE A 364 1.51 -3.80 -13.38
CA ILE A 364 2.56 -4.09 -12.40
C ILE A 364 3.84 -4.55 -13.11
N PHE A 365 4.94 -3.91 -12.77
CA PHE A 365 6.29 -4.25 -13.20
C PHE A 365 7.08 -4.74 -12.00
N ARG A 366 7.19 -6.07 -11.85
CA ARG A 366 7.84 -6.70 -10.70
C ARG A 366 9.32 -6.88 -10.94
N GLN A 367 10.12 -6.70 -9.89
CA GLN A 367 11.51 -7.16 -9.89
C GLN A 367 11.57 -8.67 -10.14
N PRO A 368 12.44 -9.14 -11.04
CA PRO A 368 12.63 -10.57 -11.25
C PRO A 368 13.41 -11.25 -10.10
N SER A 369 14.23 -10.47 -9.38
CA SER A 369 14.98 -10.86 -8.19
C SER A 369 15.20 -9.64 -7.30
N MET A 370 15.56 -9.86 -6.05
CA MET A 370 15.79 -8.79 -5.08
C MET A 370 16.84 -7.79 -5.57
N GLY A 371 16.48 -6.50 -5.61
CA GLY A 371 17.37 -5.40 -6.01
C GLY A 371 17.49 -5.18 -7.52
N ASP A 372 16.96 -6.05 -8.38
CA ASP A 372 17.04 -5.88 -9.84
C ASP A 372 16.00 -4.88 -10.36
N TRP A 373 16.20 -3.61 -10.03
CA TRP A 373 15.41 -2.51 -10.57
C TRP A 373 15.75 -2.16 -12.02
N SER A 374 16.98 -2.48 -12.46
CA SER A 374 17.42 -2.24 -13.84
C SER A 374 16.54 -2.98 -14.85
N SER A 375 16.21 -4.25 -14.59
CA SER A 375 15.27 -5.01 -15.45
C SER A 375 13.89 -4.38 -15.49
N VAL A 376 13.41 -3.85 -14.36
CA VAL A 376 12.10 -3.17 -14.27
C VAL A 376 12.08 -1.91 -15.12
N THR A 377 13.08 -1.02 -14.95
CA THR A 377 13.13 0.25 -15.68
C THR A 377 13.35 0.05 -17.18
N LYS A 378 14.15 -0.93 -17.60
CA LYS A 378 14.30 -1.32 -19.03
C LYS A 378 12.98 -1.78 -19.63
N LYS A 379 12.22 -2.60 -18.90
CA LYS A 379 10.89 -3.04 -19.35
C LYS A 379 9.92 -1.86 -19.47
N ILE A 380 9.94 -0.94 -18.51
CA ILE A 380 9.13 0.29 -18.55
C ILE A 380 9.50 1.13 -19.80
N ALA A 381 10.78 1.35 -20.06
CA ALA A 381 11.24 2.09 -21.25
C ALA A 381 10.70 1.47 -22.55
N GLN A 382 10.74 0.14 -22.69
CA GLN A 382 10.15 -0.57 -23.83
C GLN A 382 8.64 -0.33 -23.93
N TYR A 383 7.93 -0.39 -22.80
CA TYR A 383 6.48 -0.18 -22.80
C TYR A 383 6.09 1.26 -23.16
N LEU A 384 6.90 2.26 -22.77
CA LEU A 384 6.69 3.66 -23.15
C LEU A 384 6.65 3.83 -24.66
N THR A 385 7.49 3.12 -25.42
CA THR A 385 7.52 3.22 -26.89
C THR A 385 6.25 2.72 -27.58
N TRP A 386 5.51 1.82 -26.92
CA TRP A 386 4.27 1.23 -27.44
C TRP A 386 3.01 1.89 -26.90
N PHE A 387 3.14 2.61 -25.79
CA PHE A 387 2.01 3.25 -25.13
C PHE A 387 1.59 4.49 -25.92
N LYS A 388 0.40 4.42 -26.53
CA LYS A 388 -0.23 5.53 -27.25
C LYS A 388 -1.45 5.99 -26.44
N VAL A 389 -1.53 7.29 -26.18
CA VAL A 389 -2.64 7.96 -25.49
C VAL A 389 -3.69 8.40 -26.49
#